data_ea4ed84b0b1cc9059f83f0fab75d655d
#
_entry.id   ea4ed84b0b1cc9059f83f0fab75d655d
#
_cell.length_a   1.000
_cell.length_b   1.000
_cell.length_c   1.000
_cell.angle_alpha   90.00
_cell.angle_beta   90.00
_cell.angle_gamma   90.00
#
_symmetry.space_group_name_H-M   'P 1'
#
loop_
_entity.id
_entity.type
_entity.pdbx_description
1 polymer ?
#
loop_
_entity_poly.entity_id
_entity_poly.type
_entity_poly.pdbx_seq_one_letter_code
_entity_poly.pdbx_strand_id
1 'polypeptide(L)'
;MKRVFFRAGAFVLLFIYAFSLAFGGAKANFGEIKCYTGADIEENVAEALSREVEVSSRIFELFFGAKNEQNDAVMLYPGGSVFGLIINEDGVTVTDVGENRALCVGDRIIGINGVSVYDANEIEDTVKASGGKRLEIEVIRCDERVKLSVTPRLEGGEYTLGVKLRSRTAGIGTVTFIDPETLAFGGLGHGVGDSVGSGCVTVRSGAATSVTLGSCKRGEIGHAGELTGVLKQNRIGTINLNNECGIFGTLTDLPDYCTTPLPAAEREDVKAGKAEIISTVKNGMRATYQIEIYDIDYSSTGSKSFKIKVTDPTLISLSGGIVRGMSGSPIIQNGKLVGAVTHVMVANPTEGYGIFIENMLNSAESPMQPKAA
;
A
#
# COMPACT_ATOMS: atom_id res chain seq x y z
N MET A 1 -30.16 -23.40 2.40
CA MET A 1 -29.49 -22.83 1.20
C MET A 1 -30.33 -21.73 0.47
N LYS A 2 -31.62 -21.84 0.25
CA LYS A 2 -32.39 -20.82 -0.49
C LYS A 2 -32.53 -19.43 0.15
N ARG A 3 -32.35 -19.26 1.47
CA ARG A 3 -32.48 -17.95 2.16
C ARG A 3 -31.22 -17.05 2.14
N VAL A 4 -30.06 -17.58 1.83
CA VAL A 4 -28.81 -16.82 1.80
C VAL A 4 -28.65 -16.08 0.47
N PHE A 5 -29.07 -16.69 -0.64
CA PHE A 5 -29.00 -16.09 -1.97
C PHE A 5 -29.95 -14.90 -2.17
N PHE A 6 -31.10 -14.89 -1.46
CA PHE A 6 -32.04 -13.77 -1.57
C PHE A 6 -31.53 -12.47 -0.91
N ARG A 7 -30.65 -12.61 0.10
CA ARG A 7 -30.05 -11.43 0.78
C ARG A 7 -28.90 -10.81 -0.01
N ALA A 8 -28.12 -11.59 -0.73
CA ALA A 8 -27.04 -11.08 -1.59
C ALA A 8 -27.59 -10.30 -2.78
N GLY A 9 -28.62 -10.82 -3.48
CA GLY A 9 -29.24 -10.12 -4.59
C GLY A 9 -29.91 -8.80 -4.22
N ALA A 10 -30.52 -8.71 -3.02
CA ALA A 10 -31.14 -7.47 -2.54
C ALA A 10 -30.10 -6.37 -2.21
N PHE A 11 -28.91 -6.75 -1.76
CA PHE A 11 -27.82 -5.80 -1.46
C PHE A 11 -27.22 -5.19 -2.74
N VAL A 12 -27.04 -5.98 -3.78
CA VAL A 12 -26.55 -5.51 -5.09
C VAL A 12 -27.55 -4.55 -5.73
N LEU A 13 -28.85 -4.85 -5.68
CA LEU A 13 -29.90 -3.96 -6.21
C LEU A 13 -30.01 -2.64 -5.42
N LEU A 14 -29.80 -2.65 -4.12
CA LEU A 14 -29.78 -1.44 -3.29
C LEU A 14 -28.56 -0.55 -3.60
N PHE A 15 -27.41 -1.14 -3.90
CA PHE A 15 -26.20 -0.40 -4.26
C PHE A 15 -26.33 0.27 -5.63
N ILE A 16 -26.89 -0.43 -6.62
CA ILE A 16 -27.17 0.12 -7.95
C ILE A 16 -28.22 1.26 -7.86
N TYR A 17 -29.24 1.12 -7.01
CA TYR A 17 -30.25 2.15 -6.81
C TYR A 17 -29.69 3.40 -6.11
N ALA A 18 -28.85 3.23 -5.09
CA ALA A 18 -28.18 4.35 -4.41
C ALA A 18 -27.20 5.09 -5.33
N PHE A 19 -26.52 4.36 -6.22
CA PHE A 19 -25.60 4.95 -7.22
C PHE A 19 -26.36 5.75 -8.29
N SER A 20 -27.53 5.27 -8.74
CA SER A 20 -28.36 5.99 -9.73
C SER A 20 -28.98 7.27 -9.19
N LEU A 21 -29.21 7.35 -7.87
CA LEU A 21 -29.71 8.56 -7.20
C LEU A 21 -28.60 9.61 -6.99
N ALA A 22 -27.35 9.17 -6.84
CA ALA A 22 -26.22 10.09 -6.62
C ALA A 22 -25.74 10.78 -7.91
N PHE A 23 -25.97 10.17 -9.08
CA PHE A 23 -25.45 10.65 -10.38
C PHE A 23 -26.53 11.03 -11.40
N GLY A 24 -27.70 11.42 -10.95
CA GLY A 24 -28.75 12.12 -11.70
C GLY A 24 -28.91 11.82 -13.18
N GLY A 25 -29.85 10.92 -13.54
CA GLY A 25 -30.53 11.07 -14.82
C GLY A 25 -30.52 9.94 -15.85
N ALA A 26 -30.28 8.69 -15.49
CA ALA A 26 -30.56 7.55 -16.38
C ALA A 26 -31.82 6.80 -15.90
N LYS A 27 -32.89 6.87 -16.66
CA LYS A 27 -34.10 6.04 -16.43
C LYS A 27 -33.77 4.58 -16.76
N ALA A 28 -33.56 3.73 -15.73
CA ALA A 28 -33.49 2.30 -15.92
C ALA A 28 -34.87 1.72 -16.19
N ASN A 29 -35.07 1.15 -17.37
CA ASN A 29 -36.26 0.40 -17.71
C ASN A 29 -36.14 -1.02 -17.14
N PHE A 30 -36.89 -1.36 -16.10
CA PHE A 30 -36.95 -2.71 -15.55
C PHE A 30 -37.84 -3.58 -16.44
N GLY A 31 -37.26 -4.37 -17.33
CA GLY A 31 -37.93 -5.48 -18.01
C GLY A 31 -38.20 -6.65 -17.05
N GLU A 32 -39.17 -7.49 -17.37
CA GLU A 32 -39.68 -8.60 -16.59
C GLU A 32 -38.63 -9.46 -15.90
N ILE A 33 -38.87 -9.76 -14.61
CA ILE A 33 -38.05 -10.69 -13.82
C ILE A 33 -38.32 -12.13 -14.29
N LYS A 34 -37.40 -12.73 -15.02
CA LYS A 34 -37.44 -14.15 -15.39
C LYS A 34 -36.80 -14.99 -14.27
N CYS A 35 -37.47 -16.08 -13.89
CA CYS A 35 -36.90 -17.10 -12.99
C CYS A 35 -36.00 -18.02 -13.80
N TYR A 36 -34.73 -18.13 -13.41
CA TYR A 36 -33.72 -18.99 -14.07
C TYR A 36 -33.50 -20.29 -13.29
N THR A 37 -33.19 -21.38 -14.00
CA THR A 37 -32.79 -22.67 -13.45
C THR A 37 -31.25 -22.72 -13.20
N GLY A 38 -30.80 -23.72 -12.43
CA GLY A 38 -29.42 -23.76 -11.93
C GLY A 38 -28.30 -23.69 -12.99
N ALA A 39 -28.52 -24.15 -14.22
CA ALA A 39 -27.55 -24.07 -15.32
C ALA A 39 -27.40 -22.66 -15.90
N ASP A 40 -28.50 -21.90 -15.92
CA ASP A 40 -28.51 -20.51 -16.41
C ASP A 40 -27.80 -19.54 -15.43
N ILE A 41 -27.61 -19.97 -14.17
CA ILE A 41 -26.98 -19.14 -13.12
C ILE A 41 -25.46 -19.04 -13.33
N GLU A 42 -24.81 -20.13 -13.73
CA GLU A 42 -23.34 -20.14 -13.95
C GLU A 42 -22.94 -19.29 -15.16
N GLU A 43 -23.71 -19.37 -16.26
CA GLU A 43 -23.45 -18.56 -17.46
C GLU A 43 -23.74 -17.06 -17.21
N ASN A 44 -24.81 -16.73 -16.48
CA ASN A 44 -25.14 -15.35 -16.12
C ASN A 44 -24.20 -14.77 -15.05
N VAL A 45 -23.63 -15.58 -14.15
CA VAL A 45 -22.59 -15.14 -13.20
C VAL A 45 -21.28 -14.86 -13.93
N ALA A 46 -20.88 -15.68 -14.89
CA ALA A 46 -19.70 -15.43 -15.71
C ALA A 46 -19.86 -14.17 -16.57
N GLU A 47 -21.06 -13.92 -17.14
CA GLU A 47 -21.36 -12.69 -17.89
C GLU A 47 -21.45 -11.46 -16.97
N ALA A 48 -21.98 -11.59 -15.76
CA ALA A 48 -21.99 -10.52 -14.76
C ALA A 48 -20.60 -10.18 -14.26
N LEU A 49 -19.76 -11.19 -14.00
CA LEU A 49 -18.36 -11.01 -13.62
C LEU A 49 -17.54 -10.37 -14.75
N SER A 50 -17.76 -10.77 -16.00
CA SER A 50 -17.09 -10.14 -17.14
C SER A 50 -17.53 -8.68 -17.33
N ARG A 51 -18.80 -8.34 -17.07
CA ARG A 51 -19.29 -6.96 -17.07
C ARG A 51 -18.75 -6.14 -15.90
N GLU A 52 -18.58 -6.72 -14.70
CA GLU A 52 -17.93 -6.04 -13.57
C GLU A 52 -16.45 -5.77 -13.85
N VAL A 53 -15.73 -6.68 -14.51
CA VAL A 53 -14.36 -6.47 -14.99
C VAL A 53 -14.33 -5.36 -16.05
N GLU A 54 -15.28 -5.36 -16.99
CA GLU A 54 -15.38 -4.31 -18.00
C GLU A 54 -15.77 -2.94 -17.41
N VAL A 55 -16.64 -2.90 -16.40
CA VAL A 55 -16.99 -1.68 -15.67
C VAL A 55 -15.81 -1.21 -14.84
N SER A 56 -15.07 -2.13 -14.21
CA SER A 56 -13.86 -1.79 -13.46
C SER A 56 -12.76 -1.26 -14.38
N SER A 57 -12.58 -1.85 -15.57
CA SER A 57 -11.64 -1.35 -16.57
C SER A 57 -12.07 0.01 -17.13
N ARG A 58 -13.36 0.25 -17.36
CA ARG A 58 -13.88 1.56 -17.80
C ARG A 58 -13.83 2.63 -16.71
N ILE A 59 -14.03 2.26 -15.45
CA ILE A 59 -13.81 3.17 -14.31
C ILE A 59 -12.32 3.48 -14.21
N PHE A 60 -11.46 2.50 -14.43
CA PHE A 60 -10.02 2.70 -14.50
C PHE A 60 -9.62 3.62 -15.65
N GLU A 61 -10.14 3.41 -16.86
CA GLU A 61 -9.96 4.31 -18.02
C GLU A 61 -10.45 5.73 -17.74
N LEU A 62 -11.52 5.89 -16.95
CA LEU A 62 -12.02 7.19 -16.50
C LEU A 62 -11.13 7.86 -15.44
N PHE A 63 -10.44 7.09 -14.60
CA PHE A 63 -9.56 7.61 -13.55
C PHE A 63 -8.11 7.80 -14.01
N PHE A 64 -7.63 7.01 -14.96
CA PHE A 64 -6.23 7.03 -15.43
C PHE A 64 -6.07 7.38 -16.91
N GLY A 65 -7.17 7.79 -17.57
CA GLY A 65 -7.20 8.06 -19.01
C GLY A 65 -7.16 6.77 -19.84
N ALA A 66 -7.99 6.67 -20.89
CA ALA A 66 -7.88 5.59 -21.85
C ALA A 66 -6.46 5.61 -22.45
N LYS A 67 -5.69 4.52 -22.31
CA LYS A 67 -4.49 4.33 -23.12
C LYS A 67 -4.93 4.43 -24.57
N ASN A 68 -4.71 5.58 -25.20
CA ASN A 68 -4.76 5.68 -26.63
C ASN A 68 -3.73 4.67 -27.17
N GLU A 69 -4.12 3.79 -28.07
CA GLU A 69 -3.24 2.83 -28.78
C GLU A 69 -2.18 3.52 -29.67
N GLN A 70 -2.02 4.82 -29.56
CA GLN A 70 -0.89 5.57 -30.05
C GLN A 70 0.11 5.68 -28.89
N ASN A 71 1.20 5.07 -29.03
CA ASN A 71 2.50 4.96 -28.37
C ASN A 71 2.99 6.20 -27.58
N ASP A 72 2.10 6.88 -26.86
CA ASP A 72 2.46 8.03 -26.04
C ASP A 72 2.88 7.55 -24.64
N ALA A 73 4.15 7.76 -24.32
CA ALA A 73 4.71 7.41 -23.02
C ALA A 73 3.90 8.06 -21.88
N VAL A 74 3.60 7.31 -20.84
CA VAL A 74 2.94 7.83 -19.63
C VAL A 74 3.80 8.93 -19.03
N MET A 75 3.25 10.15 -18.93
CA MET A 75 3.95 11.31 -18.40
C MET A 75 3.69 11.47 -16.91
N LEU A 76 4.75 11.54 -16.10
CA LEU A 76 4.68 11.58 -14.64
C LEU A 76 5.56 12.68 -14.08
N TYR A 77 5.11 13.38 -13.04
CA TYR A 77 5.98 14.25 -12.26
C TYR A 77 6.87 13.40 -11.35
N PRO A 78 8.21 13.53 -11.43
CA PRO A 78 9.08 12.86 -10.47
C PRO A 78 8.92 13.46 -9.08
N GLY A 79 8.69 12.62 -8.09
CA GLY A 79 8.56 12.98 -6.69
C GLY A 79 9.87 13.41 -6.05
N GLY A 80 10.34 12.69 -5.06
CA GLY A 80 11.57 12.96 -4.30
C GLY A 80 11.35 13.68 -2.98
N SER A 81 10.12 14.10 -2.69
CA SER A 81 9.74 14.66 -1.40
C SER A 81 9.36 13.58 -0.41
N VAL A 82 9.76 13.76 0.85
CA VAL A 82 9.34 12.87 1.93
C VAL A 82 7.90 13.13 2.32
N PHE A 83 7.21 12.08 2.68
CA PHE A 83 5.88 12.13 3.26
C PHE A 83 5.75 11.18 4.44
N GLY A 84 4.83 11.50 5.36
CA GLY A 84 4.42 10.59 6.42
C GLY A 84 3.29 9.70 5.92
N LEU A 85 3.42 8.41 6.16
CA LEU A 85 2.35 7.46 5.92
C LEU A 85 1.71 7.03 7.24
N ILE A 86 0.40 6.92 7.22
CA ILE A 86 -0.39 6.40 8.32
C ILE A 86 -1.38 5.42 7.68
N ILE A 87 -1.31 4.15 8.07
CA ILE A 87 -2.20 3.08 7.61
C ILE A 87 -2.96 2.55 8.81
N ASN A 88 -4.28 2.66 8.78
CA ASN A 88 -5.14 1.90 9.67
C ASN A 88 -5.39 0.54 9.03
N GLU A 89 -5.08 -0.52 9.76
CA GLU A 89 -5.12 -1.88 9.25
C GLU A 89 -6.57 -2.40 9.17
N ASP A 90 -6.81 -3.37 8.30
CA ASP A 90 -8.10 -4.05 8.22
C ASP A 90 -8.12 -5.20 9.24
N GLY A 91 -8.36 -4.86 10.50
CA GLY A 91 -8.26 -5.73 11.67
C GLY A 91 -7.11 -5.33 12.59
N VAL A 92 -6.85 -6.13 13.62
CA VAL A 92 -5.86 -5.85 14.66
C VAL A 92 -4.82 -6.96 14.73
N THR A 93 -3.58 -6.64 14.41
CA THR A 93 -2.48 -7.62 14.33
C THR A 93 -1.91 -7.91 15.72
N VAL A 94 -1.75 -9.18 16.04
CA VAL A 94 -1.05 -9.67 17.24
C VAL A 94 0.46 -9.59 17.00
N THR A 95 1.16 -8.74 17.75
CA THR A 95 2.62 -8.55 17.61
C THR A 95 3.44 -9.29 18.66
N ASP A 96 2.83 -9.68 19.79
CA ASP A 96 3.44 -10.44 20.85
C ASP A 96 2.33 -11.22 21.59
N VAL A 97 2.54 -12.47 21.85
CA VAL A 97 1.53 -13.35 22.50
C VAL A 97 1.75 -13.51 24.01
N GLY A 98 2.88 -13.05 24.55
CA GLY A 98 3.21 -13.25 25.95
C GLY A 98 3.01 -14.72 26.39
N GLU A 99 2.13 -14.95 27.35
CA GLU A 99 1.75 -16.30 27.82
C GLU A 99 0.48 -16.86 27.16
N ASN A 100 -0.16 -16.12 26.27
CA ASN A 100 -1.34 -16.61 25.54
C ASN A 100 -0.94 -17.74 24.60
N ARG A 101 -1.68 -18.87 24.65
CA ARG A 101 -1.40 -20.06 23.84
C ARG A 101 -2.41 -20.29 22.71
N ALA A 102 -3.46 -19.50 22.65
CA ALA A 102 -4.50 -19.63 21.63
C ALA A 102 -4.21 -18.74 20.42
N LEU A 103 -3.68 -17.53 20.66
CA LEU A 103 -3.28 -16.59 19.63
C LEU A 103 -1.83 -16.84 19.21
N CYS A 104 -1.51 -16.50 17.96
CA CYS A 104 -0.17 -16.54 17.41
C CYS A 104 0.28 -15.13 17.02
N VAL A 105 1.57 -14.90 17.06
CA VAL A 105 2.15 -13.69 16.46
C VAL A 105 1.85 -13.70 14.96
N GLY A 106 1.31 -12.60 14.43
CA GLY A 106 0.85 -12.50 13.04
C GLY A 106 -0.64 -12.78 12.85
N ASP A 107 -1.36 -13.29 13.85
CA ASP A 107 -2.82 -13.35 13.78
C ASP A 107 -3.39 -11.95 13.59
N ARG A 108 -4.28 -11.79 12.64
CA ARG A 108 -5.03 -10.56 12.44
C ARG A 108 -6.46 -10.75 12.97
N ILE A 109 -6.74 -10.19 14.14
CA ILE A 109 -8.06 -10.25 14.77
C ILE A 109 -9.01 -9.38 13.97
N ILE A 110 -10.10 -9.98 13.48
CA ILE A 110 -11.12 -9.32 12.65
C ILE A 110 -12.49 -9.26 13.33
N GLY A 111 -12.68 -10.00 14.41
CA GLY A 111 -13.94 -10.00 15.16
C GLY A 111 -13.84 -10.64 16.55
N ILE A 112 -14.72 -10.20 17.43
CA ILE A 112 -14.93 -10.77 18.78
C ILE A 112 -16.43 -10.95 18.99
N ASN A 113 -16.85 -12.16 19.38
CA ASN A 113 -18.25 -12.52 19.62
C ASN A 113 -19.19 -12.15 18.45
N GLY A 114 -18.70 -12.27 17.21
CA GLY A 114 -19.44 -11.94 16.00
C GLY A 114 -19.51 -10.44 15.65
N VAL A 115 -18.84 -9.55 16.41
CA VAL A 115 -18.71 -8.13 16.13
C VAL A 115 -17.35 -7.86 15.50
N SER A 116 -17.31 -7.21 14.34
CA SER A 116 -16.04 -6.82 13.70
C SER A 116 -15.27 -5.80 14.54
N VAL A 117 -13.94 -5.93 14.59
CA VAL A 117 -13.04 -5.04 15.32
C VAL A 117 -11.93 -4.51 14.41
N TYR A 118 -11.55 -3.25 14.61
CA TYR A 118 -10.57 -2.56 13.78
C TYR A 118 -9.56 -1.74 14.58
N ASP A 119 -9.79 -1.59 15.88
CA ASP A 119 -8.90 -0.86 16.78
C ASP A 119 -8.53 -1.72 18.00
N ALA A 120 -7.29 -1.59 18.46
CA ALA A 120 -6.81 -2.32 19.62
C ALA A 120 -7.60 -1.96 20.90
N ASN A 121 -8.02 -0.70 21.04
CA ASN A 121 -8.82 -0.27 22.18
C ASN A 121 -10.21 -0.94 22.18
N GLU A 122 -10.84 -1.14 21.02
CA GLU A 122 -12.12 -1.88 20.92
C GLU A 122 -11.99 -3.31 21.48
N ILE A 123 -10.85 -3.95 21.19
CA ILE A 123 -10.54 -5.29 21.73
C ILE A 123 -10.35 -5.21 23.23
N GLU A 124 -9.53 -4.29 23.74
CA GLU A 124 -9.26 -4.12 25.16
C GLU A 124 -10.55 -3.84 25.96
N ASP A 125 -11.40 -2.95 25.49
CA ASP A 125 -12.68 -2.62 26.11
C ASP A 125 -13.62 -3.83 26.15
N THR A 126 -13.71 -4.59 25.02
CA THR A 126 -14.52 -5.79 24.95
C THR A 126 -14.03 -6.87 25.94
N VAL A 127 -12.70 -7.03 26.02
CA VAL A 127 -12.08 -7.99 26.94
C VAL A 127 -12.33 -7.60 28.40
N LYS A 128 -12.19 -6.33 28.78
CA LYS A 128 -12.50 -5.82 30.11
C LYS A 128 -13.98 -6.01 30.44
N ALA A 129 -14.87 -5.65 29.53
CA ALA A 129 -16.32 -5.80 29.71
C ALA A 129 -16.78 -7.26 29.83
N SER A 130 -16.00 -8.24 29.36
CA SER A 130 -16.32 -9.67 29.47
C SER A 130 -16.38 -10.17 30.90
N GLY A 131 -15.69 -9.50 31.84
CA GLY A 131 -15.58 -9.94 33.22
C GLY A 131 -14.87 -11.30 33.36
N GLY A 132 -13.95 -11.64 32.45
CA GLY A 132 -13.25 -12.92 32.38
C GLY A 132 -14.04 -14.07 31.75
N LYS A 133 -15.21 -13.77 31.16
CA LYS A 133 -15.96 -14.76 30.39
C LYS A 133 -15.23 -15.11 29.11
N ARG A 134 -15.39 -16.34 28.68
CA ARG A 134 -14.84 -16.88 27.44
C ARG A 134 -15.36 -16.10 26.24
N LEU A 135 -14.42 -15.69 25.36
CA LEU A 135 -14.69 -14.93 24.14
C LEU A 135 -14.44 -15.81 22.90
N GLU A 136 -15.29 -15.67 21.89
CA GLU A 136 -15.03 -16.19 20.55
C GLU A 136 -14.29 -15.11 19.76
N ILE A 137 -13.03 -15.37 19.36
CA ILE A 137 -12.19 -14.46 18.59
C ILE A 137 -12.04 -15.02 17.19
N GLU A 138 -12.35 -14.21 16.19
CA GLU A 138 -12.17 -14.54 14.79
C GLU A 138 -10.89 -13.87 14.27
N VAL A 139 -9.97 -14.67 13.72
CA VAL A 139 -8.68 -14.21 13.21
C VAL A 139 -8.46 -14.65 11.76
N ILE A 140 -7.63 -13.92 11.04
CA ILE A 140 -6.96 -14.40 9.83
C ILE A 140 -5.57 -14.87 10.24
N ARG A 141 -5.27 -16.15 10.00
CA ARG A 141 -3.99 -16.82 10.26
C ARG A 141 -3.53 -17.52 8.99
N CYS A 142 -2.39 -17.14 8.43
CA CYS A 142 -1.89 -17.68 7.15
C CYS A 142 -2.95 -17.63 6.03
N ASP A 143 -3.62 -16.49 5.88
CA ASP A 143 -4.71 -16.22 4.93
C ASP A 143 -6.01 -17.04 5.15
N GLU A 144 -6.06 -17.88 6.18
CA GLU A 144 -7.26 -18.62 6.55
C GLU A 144 -8.02 -17.96 7.71
N ARG A 145 -9.35 -17.99 7.65
CA ARG A 145 -10.22 -17.52 8.72
C ARG A 145 -10.38 -18.60 9.78
N VAL A 146 -9.93 -18.31 11.01
CA VAL A 146 -9.95 -19.23 12.13
C VAL A 146 -10.77 -18.66 13.29
N LYS A 147 -11.62 -19.46 13.91
CA LYS A 147 -12.34 -19.12 15.13
C LYS A 147 -11.64 -19.73 16.33
N LEU A 148 -11.31 -18.89 17.29
CA LEU A 148 -10.60 -19.25 18.51
C LEU A 148 -11.48 -18.96 19.71
N SER A 149 -11.35 -19.76 20.72
CA SER A 149 -12.05 -19.57 21.97
C SER A 149 -11.04 -19.27 23.07
N VAL A 150 -11.05 -18.03 23.55
CA VAL A 150 -10.06 -17.49 24.47
C VAL A 150 -10.72 -17.04 25.77
N THR A 151 -10.14 -17.39 26.90
CA THR A 151 -10.58 -16.88 28.20
C THR A 151 -9.60 -15.80 28.65
N PRO A 152 -10.08 -14.56 28.87
CA PRO A 152 -9.24 -13.48 29.41
C PRO A 152 -8.69 -13.83 30.79
N ARG A 153 -7.48 -13.38 31.07
CA ARG A 153 -6.87 -13.52 32.39
C ARG A 153 -6.96 -12.22 33.20
N LEU A 154 -7.01 -12.31 34.48
CA LEU A 154 -6.95 -11.17 35.37
C LEU A 154 -5.48 -10.79 35.62
N GLU A 155 -5.08 -9.59 35.25
CA GLU A 155 -3.73 -9.07 35.43
C GLU A 155 -3.81 -7.61 35.88
N GLY A 156 -3.14 -7.27 36.99
CA GLY A 156 -3.18 -5.92 37.53
C GLY A 156 -4.58 -5.41 37.94
N GLY A 157 -5.56 -6.30 38.12
CA GLY A 157 -6.95 -5.94 38.43
C GLY A 157 -7.85 -5.75 37.20
N GLU A 158 -7.33 -5.91 36.00
CA GLU A 158 -8.09 -5.84 34.73
C GLU A 158 -8.02 -7.15 33.96
N TYR A 159 -9.07 -7.44 33.21
CA TYR A 159 -9.06 -8.59 32.31
C TYR A 159 -8.33 -8.26 31.02
N THR A 160 -7.42 -9.14 30.59
CA THR A 160 -6.58 -8.98 29.39
C THR A 160 -6.46 -10.30 28.62
N LEU A 161 -6.19 -10.20 27.32
CA LEU A 161 -5.73 -11.34 26.51
C LEU A 161 -4.26 -11.67 26.75
N GLY A 162 -3.49 -10.73 27.34
CA GLY A 162 -2.05 -10.87 27.56
C GLY A 162 -1.21 -10.85 26.29
N VAL A 163 -1.66 -10.14 25.27
CA VAL A 163 -0.99 -10.00 23.98
C VAL A 163 -0.73 -8.53 23.67
N LYS A 164 0.25 -8.24 22.80
CA LYS A 164 0.41 -6.90 22.22
C LYS A 164 -0.28 -6.83 20.87
N LEU A 165 -1.00 -5.73 20.67
CA LEU A 165 -1.85 -5.50 19.53
C LEU A 165 -1.38 -4.29 18.74
N ARG A 166 -1.55 -4.32 17.41
CA ARG A 166 -1.33 -3.20 16.51
C ARG A 166 -2.49 -3.10 15.53
N SER A 167 -3.12 -1.95 15.46
CA SER A 167 -4.19 -1.61 14.50
C SER A 167 -3.77 -0.52 13.52
N ARG A 168 -2.57 0.04 13.71
CA ARG A 168 -2.07 1.17 12.94
C ARG A 168 -0.57 1.07 12.70
N THR A 169 -0.17 1.33 11.46
CA THR A 169 1.24 1.45 11.07
C THR A 169 1.52 2.87 10.59
N ALA A 170 2.63 3.46 11.02
CA ALA A 170 3.07 4.78 10.61
C ALA A 170 4.56 4.75 10.25
N GLY A 171 4.95 5.62 9.31
CA GLY A 171 6.34 5.70 8.85
C GLY A 171 6.61 6.94 8.00
N ILE A 172 7.84 7.03 7.52
CA ILE A 172 8.30 8.06 6.58
C ILE A 172 8.78 7.36 5.32
N GLY A 173 8.38 7.90 4.17
CA GLY A 173 8.82 7.45 2.86
C GLY A 173 8.99 8.61 1.89
N THR A 174 9.34 8.29 0.66
CA THR A 174 9.50 9.28 -0.41
C THR A 174 8.48 9.01 -1.51
N VAL A 175 7.85 10.07 -2.03
CA VAL A 175 6.99 10.01 -3.22
C VAL A 175 7.86 9.71 -4.43
N THR A 176 7.47 8.74 -5.23
CA THR A 176 8.19 8.34 -6.46
C THR A 176 7.69 9.14 -7.65
N PHE A 177 6.39 9.10 -7.86
CA PHE A 177 5.75 9.78 -8.99
C PHE A 177 4.39 10.34 -8.61
N ILE A 178 3.94 11.31 -9.40
CA ILE A 178 2.59 11.88 -9.33
C ILE A 178 2.07 11.98 -10.75
N ASP A 179 0.88 11.47 -10.96
CA ASP A 179 0.15 11.61 -12.22
C ASP A 179 -0.39 13.05 -12.36
N PRO A 180 -0.11 13.74 -13.46
CA PRO A 180 -0.48 15.14 -13.62
C PRO A 180 -1.99 15.40 -13.72
N GLU A 181 -2.78 14.41 -14.15
CA GLU A 181 -4.20 14.58 -14.40
C GLU A 181 -5.04 14.17 -13.20
N THR A 182 -4.67 13.06 -12.54
CA THR A 182 -5.48 12.43 -11.50
C THR A 182 -4.97 12.72 -10.09
N LEU A 183 -3.76 13.27 -9.94
CA LEU A 183 -3.04 13.41 -8.68
C LEU A 183 -2.76 12.06 -7.99
N ALA A 184 -2.95 10.96 -8.70
CA ALA A 184 -2.55 9.65 -8.21
C ALA A 184 -1.02 9.65 -7.98
N PHE A 185 -0.58 9.05 -6.89
CA PHE A 185 0.84 8.96 -6.59
C PHE A 185 1.25 7.55 -6.20
N GLY A 186 2.51 7.23 -6.48
CA GLY A 186 3.20 6.07 -5.95
C GLY A 186 4.39 6.48 -5.11
N GLY A 187 4.70 5.68 -4.09
CA GLY A 187 5.84 5.93 -3.20
C GLY A 187 6.44 4.66 -2.64
N LEU A 188 7.58 4.77 -1.97
CA LEU A 188 8.39 3.73 -1.35
C LEU A 188 9.01 2.72 -2.32
N GLY A 189 8.34 2.31 -3.39
CA GLY A 189 8.82 1.25 -4.29
C GLY A 189 8.86 -0.16 -3.67
N HIS A 190 8.37 -0.32 -2.46
CA HIS A 190 8.18 -1.59 -1.75
C HIS A 190 7.02 -1.46 -0.78
N GLY A 191 6.44 -2.58 -0.39
CA GLY A 191 5.36 -2.60 0.57
C GLY A 191 5.81 -2.25 1.99
N VAL A 192 4.88 -1.72 2.76
CA VAL A 192 5.01 -1.67 4.22
C VAL A 192 4.61 -3.02 4.75
N GLY A 193 5.63 -3.77 5.19
CA GLY A 193 5.47 -5.12 5.70
C GLY A 193 4.95 -5.17 7.12
N ASP A 194 4.34 -6.28 7.46
CA ASP A 194 4.12 -6.64 8.84
C ASP A 194 5.47 -7.00 9.48
N SER A 195 5.75 -6.46 10.67
CA SER A 195 6.96 -6.77 11.45
C SER A 195 7.09 -8.28 11.80
N VAL A 196 6.07 -9.04 11.52
CA VAL A 196 5.96 -10.48 11.79
C VAL A 196 6.24 -11.34 10.55
N GLY A 197 6.49 -10.72 9.37
CA GLY A 197 6.88 -11.45 8.15
C GLY A 197 5.72 -12.06 7.37
N SER A 198 4.48 -11.66 7.61
CA SER A 198 3.28 -12.18 6.94
C SER A 198 2.90 -11.45 5.65
N GLY A 199 3.77 -10.57 5.12
CA GLY A 199 3.49 -9.82 3.89
C GLY A 199 3.24 -8.33 4.10
N CYS A 200 2.50 -7.70 3.19
CA CYS A 200 2.15 -6.29 3.28
C CYS A 200 0.96 -6.08 4.21
N VAL A 201 1.01 -5.00 5.00
CA VAL A 201 -0.12 -4.54 5.83
C VAL A 201 -1.32 -4.22 4.95
N THR A 202 -2.49 -4.78 5.26
CA THR A 202 -3.73 -4.51 4.53
C THR A 202 -4.28 -3.14 4.89
N VAL A 203 -4.55 -2.31 3.89
CA VAL A 203 -5.06 -0.95 4.06
C VAL A 203 -6.59 -0.96 4.19
N ARG A 204 -7.12 -0.65 5.38
CA ARG A 204 -8.53 -0.28 5.54
C ARG A 204 -8.77 1.18 5.21
N SER A 205 -7.88 2.05 5.71
CA SER A 205 -7.82 3.46 5.35
C SER A 205 -6.41 3.97 5.57
N GLY A 206 -5.98 4.91 4.73
CA GLY A 206 -4.66 5.47 4.85
C GLY A 206 -4.62 6.97 4.60
N ALA A 207 -3.61 7.62 5.17
CA ALA A 207 -3.35 9.04 4.97
C ALA A 207 -1.88 9.27 4.64
N ALA A 208 -1.64 10.05 3.58
CA ALA A 208 -0.38 10.72 3.36
C ALA A 208 -0.40 12.04 4.11
N THR A 209 0.65 12.33 4.87
CA THR A 209 0.75 13.55 5.69
C THR A 209 2.04 14.29 5.39
N SER A 210 2.08 15.58 5.67
CA SER A 210 3.34 16.32 5.63
C SER A 210 4.24 15.89 6.80
N VAL A 211 5.56 16.01 6.58
CA VAL A 211 6.60 15.66 7.55
C VAL A 211 7.51 16.85 7.79
N THR A 212 7.83 17.11 9.03
CA THR A 212 8.99 17.95 9.37
C THR A 212 10.16 17.03 9.59
N LEU A 213 11.13 17.03 8.66
CA LEU A 213 12.36 16.28 8.83
C LEU A 213 13.17 16.85 10.00
N GLY A 214 13.67 15.96 10.81
CA GLY A 214 14.64 16.24 11.88
C GLY A 214 16.07 16.03 11.39
N SER A 215 16.73 14.99 11.92
CA SER A 215 18.10 14.63 11.56
C SER A 215 18.15 13.43 10.61
N CYS A 216 19.23 13.34 9.85
CA CYS A 216 19.63 12.12 9.15
C CYS A 216 20.63 11.37 10.01
N LYS A 217 20.25 10.18 10.48
CA LYS A 217 21.19 9.24 11.10
C LYS A 217 21.96 8.53 9.97
N ARG A 218 23.26 8.69 9.95
CA ARG A 218 24.12 8.11 8.89
C ARG A 218 24.03 6.59 8.88
N GLY A 219 24.07 6.04 7.66
CA GLY A 219 24.31 4.62 7.44
C GLY A 219 25.81 4.30 7.60
N GLU A 220 26.09 3.16 8.20
CA GLU A 220 27.41 2.58 8.37
C GLU A 220 27.37 1.09 8.02
N ILE A 221 28.51 0.49 7.74
CA ILE A 221 28.59 -0.94 7.47
C ILE A 221 27.97 -1.72 8.63
N GLY A 222 26.98 -2.56 8.33
CA GLY A 222 26.23 -3.33 9.32
C GLY A 222 25.01 -2.61 9.90
N HIS A 223 24.86 -1.29 9.64
CA HIS A 223 23.75 -0.51 10.18
C HIS A 223 23.15 0.42 9.10
N ALA A 224 21.90 0.19 8.74
CA ALA A 224 21.17 1.12 7.90
C ALA A 224 20.94 2.42 8.66
N GLY A 225 21.24 3.57 8.02
CA GLY A 225 20.89 4.88 8.54
C GLY A 225 19.38 5.14 8.42
N GLU A 226 18.94 6.32 8.89
CA GLU A 226 17.51 6.66 8.94
C GLU A 226 17.28 8.16 8.85
N LEU A 227 16.27 8.57 8.08
CA LEU A 227 15.71 9.90 8.15
C LEU A 227 14.73 9.92 9.33
N THR A 228 14.97 10.81 10.29
CA THR A 228 14.03 11.03 11.39
C THR A 228 13.14 12.23 11.09
N GLY A 229 11.93 12.22 11.60
CA GLY A 229 11.00 13.34 11.40
C GLY A 229 9.74 13.19 12.23
N VAL A 230 8.97 14.26 12.26
CA VAL A 230 7.68 14.31 12.92
C VAL A 230 6.57 14.40 11.89
N LEU A 231 5.66 13.44 11.91
CA LEU A 231 4.46 13.46 11.09
C LEU A 231 3.55 14.58 11.56
N LYS A 232 3.14 15.45 10.64
CA LYS A 232 2.18 16.52 10.96
C LYS A 232 0.75 16.01 10.83
N GLN A 233 -0.18 16.70 11.47
CA GLN A 233 -1.61 16.42 11.32
C GLN A 233 -2.15 16.84 9.95
N ASN A 234 -1.39 17.65 9.18
CA ASN A 234 -1.80 18.09 7.86
C ASN A 234 -1.76 16.93 6.88
N ARG A 235 -2.95 16.48 6.48
CA ARG A 235 -3.15 15.45 5.45
C ARG A 235 -2.92 16.08 4.07
N ILE A 236 -2.06 15.47 3.28
CA ILE A 236 -1.74 15.87 1.91
C ILE A 236 -2.32 14.90 0.87
N GLY A 237 -2.93 13.81 1.31
CA GLY A 237 -3.54 12.82 0.42
C GLY A 237 -4.08 11.60 1.16
N THR A 238 -4.63 10.67 0.37
CA THR A 238 -5.08 9.35 0.83
C THR A 238 -4.05 8.29 0.44
N ILE A 239 -4.01 7.19 1.20
CA ILE A 239 -3.33 5.95 0.82
C ILE A 239 -4.40 4.89 0.70
N ASN A 240 -4.52 4.28 -0.48
CA ASN A 240 -5.58 3.34 -0.81
C ASN A 240 -5.06 1.91 -0.99
N LEU A 241 -3.77 1.76 -1.33
CA LEU A 241 -3.15 0.48 -1.64
C LEU A 241 -1.75 0.40 -1.06
N ASN A 242 -1.41 -0.77 -0.51
CA ASN A 242 -0.09 -1.18 -0.07
C ASN A 242 0.18 -2.59 -0.59
N ASN A 243 1.17 -2.73 -1.47
CA ASN A 243 1.57 -4.01 -2.05
C ASN A 243 3.11 -4.12 -2.17
N GLU A 244 3.62 -5.22 -2.70
CA GLU A 244 5.06 -5.49 -2.80
C GLU A 244 5.85 -4.45 -3.61
N CYS A 245 5.18 -3.70 -4.50
CA CYS A 245 5.79 -2.69 -5.38
C CYS A 245 5.66 -1.26 -4.85
N GLY A 246 4.94 -1.03 -3.74
CA GLY A 246 4.83 0.31 -3.17
C GLY A 246 3.56 0.60 -2.42
N ILE A 247 3.44 1.88 -2.11
CA ILE A 247 2.23 2.51 -1.56
C ILE A 247 1.66 3.43 -2.62
N PHE A 248 0.34 3.36 -2.81
CA PHE A 248 -0.38 4.13 -3.81
C PHE A 248 -1.58 4.85 -3.20
N GLY A 249 -1.90 5.99 -3.77
CA GLY A 249 -2.98 6.82 -3.29
C GLY A 249 -3.21 8.04 -4.16
N THR A 250 -3.90 9.05 -3.61
CA THR A 250 -4.20 10.29 -4.34
C THR A 250 -3.84 11.49 -3.46
N LEU A 251 -3.11 12.45 -4.00
CA LEU A 251 -2.82 13.70 -3.33
C LEU A 251 -4.03 14.64 -3.38
N THR A 252 -4.11 15.53 -2.40
CA THR A 252 -5.15 16.58 -2.36
C THR A 252 -4.85 17.69 -3.36
N ASP A 253 -3.57 18.04 -3.49
CA ASP A 253 -3.10 19.12 -4.34
C ASP A 253 -1.78 18.73 -5.01
N LEU A 254 -1.51 19.32 -6.19
CA LEU A 254 -0.23 19.17 -6.86
C LEU A 254 0.85 19.97 -6.12
N PRO A 255 1.97 19.33 -5.70
CA PRO A 255 3.06 20.06 -5.06
C PRO A 255 3.74 21.07 -5.99
N ASP A 256 4.19 22.21 -5.46
CA ASP A 256 4.81 23.32 -6.22
C ASP A 256 6.07 22.89 -7.00
N TYR A 257 6.74 21.82 -6.61
CA TYR A 257 7.91 21.30 -7.32
C TYR A 257 7.56 20.49 -8.59
N CYS A 258 6.30 20.21 -8.84
CA CYS A 258 5.82 19.49 -10.01
C CYS A 258 5.70 20.46 -11.20
N THR A 259 6.81 20.73 -11.88
CA THR A 259 6.86 21.73 -12.97
C THR A 259 6.98 21.08 -14.36
N THR A 260 7.69 19.97 -14.46
CA THR A 260 7.95 19.29 -15.74
C THR A 260 7.77 17.79 -15.57
N PRO A 261 6.77 17.19 -16.22
CA PRO A 261 6.60 15.75 -16.22
C PRO A 261 7.69 15.09 -17.08
N LEU A 262 8.08 13.89 -16.72
CA LEU A 262 8.99 13.03 -17.47
C LEU A 262 8.25 11.81 -18.00
N PRO A 263 8.64 11.27 -19.16
CA PRO A 263 8.11 10.02 -19.64
C PRO A 263 8.55 8.86 -18.71
N ALA A 264 7.61 8.00 -18.36
CA ALA A 264 7.92 6.73 -17.72
C ALA A 264 8.68 5.84 -18.71
N ALA A 265 9.75 5.19 -18.24
CA ALA A 265 10.54 4.29 -19.06
C ALA A 265 9.92 2.89 -19.10
N GLU A 266 10.04 2.21 -20.21
CA GLU A 266 9.90 0.77 -20.26
C GLU A 266 11.13 0.11 -19.63
N ARG A 267 11.01 -1.13 -19.13
CA ARG A 267 12.14 -1.82 -18.46
C ARG A 267 13.34 -1.97 -19.38
N GLU A 268 13.13 -2.14 -20.68
CA GLU A 268 14.17 -2.27 -21.71
C GLU A 268 14.96 -0.98 -21.93
N ASP A 269 14.42 0.17 -21.54
CA ASP A 269 15.12 1.47 -21.60
C ASP A 269 16.17 1.59 -20.50
N VAL A 270 16.01 0.90 -19.38
CA VAL A 270 16.93 0.94 -18.24
C VAL A 270 18.26 0.27 -18.61
N LYS A 271 19.36 0.99 -18.46
CA LYS A 271 20.69 0.50 -18.81
C LYS A 271 21.65 0.63 -17.63
N ALA A 272 22.60 -0.29 -17.56
CA ALA A 272 23.74 -0.12 -16.64
C ALA A 272 24.51 1.16 -16.96
N GLY A 273 24.89 1.90 -15.91
CA GLY A 273 25.63 3.16 -16.05
C GLY A 273 25.02 4.30 -15.21
N LYS A 274 25.40 5.52 -15.55
CA LYS A 274 25.04 6.73 -14.80
C LYS A 274 23.52 6.97 -14.81
N ALA A 275 23.02 7.38 -13.65
CA ALA A 275 21.65 7.81 -13.42
C ALA A 275 21.63 8.81 -12.25
N GLU A 276 20.47 9.34 -11.95
CA GLU A 276 20.25 10.30 -10.87
C GLU A 276 19.09 9.85 -10.00
N ILE A 277 19.17 10.16 -8.70
CA ILE A 277 18.02 10.07 -7.80
C ILE A 277 17.62 11.46 -7.31
N ILE A 278 16.33 11.66 -7.11
CA ILE A 278 15.85 12.87 -6.44
C ILE A 278 15.40 12.47 -5.04
N SER A 279 15.95 13.10 -4.02
CA SER A 279 15.66 12.76 -2.63
C SER A 279 15.73 13.98 -1.72
N THR A 280 15.03 13.91 -0.60
CA THR A 280 15.03 14.94 0.44
C THR A 280 15.77 14.41 1.67
N VAL A 281 17.05 14.79 1.84
CA VAL A 281 17.92 14.27 2.90
C VAL A 281 18.26 15.35 3.92
N LYS A 282 18.51 16.59 3.47
CA LYS A 282 18.96 17.68 4.33
C LYS A 282 17.97 18.84 4.32
N ASN A 283 17.64 19.33 5.52
CA ASN A 283 16.82 20.53 5.73
C ASN A 283 15.44 20.52 5.02
N GLY A 284 14.89 19.35 4.72
CA GLY A 284 13.63 19.25 3.99
C GLY A 284 13.71 19.69 2.52
N MET A 285 14.92 19.93 1.99
CA MET A 285 15.10 20.32 0.59
C MET A 285 15.29 19.11 -0.31
N ARG A 286 14.54 19.06 -1.38
CA ARG A 286 14.63 18.10 -2.47
C ARG A 286 15.87 18.41 -3.31
N ALA A 287 16.72 17.42 -3.54
CA ALA A 287 17.95 17.56 -4.32
C ALA A 287 18.21 16.34 -5.19
N THR A 288 18.98 16.54 -6.26
CA THR A 288 19.39 15.47 -7.18
C THR A 288 20.78 14.98 -6.81
N TYR A 289 20.96 13.67 -6.82
CA TYR A 289 22.23 13.01 -6.48
C TYR A 289 22.59 11.97 -7.55
N GLN A 290 23.89 11.85 -7.84
CA GLN A 290 24.41 10.92 -8.83
C GLN A 290 24.48 9.50 -8.29
N ILE A 291 24.04 8.56 -9.10
CA ILE A 291 24.12 7.13 -8.86
C ILE A 291 24.61 6.38 -10.10
N GLU A 292 24.88 5.11 -9.95
CA GLU A 292 25.15 4.17 -11.03
C GLU A 292 24.18 2.98 -10.92
N ILE A 293 23.53 2.61 -12.03
CA ILE A 293 22.70 1.40 -12.13
C ILE A 293 23.56 0.25 -12.62
N TYR A 294 23.42 -0.93 -12.02
CA TYR A 294 24.08 -2.15 -12.42
C TYR A 294 23.27 -3.39 -12.03
N ASP A 295 23.66 -4.57 -12.53
CA ASP A 295 23.05 -5.87 -12.20
C ASP A 295 21.50 -5.85 -12.37
N ILE A 296 21.07 -5.66 -13.63
CA ILE A 296 19.66 -5.48 -13.99
C ILE A 296 19.03 -6.84 -14.26
N ASP A 297 17.95 -7.15 -13.54
CA ASP A 297 17.10 -8.31 -13.82
C ASP A 297 15.82 -7.85 -14.55
N TYR A 298 15.84 -7.94 -15.86
CA TYR A 298 14.69 -7.55 -16.70
C TYR A 298 13.46 -8.47 -16.52
N SER A 299 13.61 -9.63 -15.88
CA SER A 299 12.51 -10.55 -15.59
C SER A 299 11.80 -10.23 -14.27
N SER A 300 12.39 -9.36 -13.44
CA SER A 300 11.87 -9.02 -12.12
C SER A 300 10.52 -8.30 -12.20
N THR A 301 9.55 -8.77 -11.44
CA THR A 301 8.23 -8.12 -11.25
C THR A 301 8.08 -7.49 -9.86
N GLY A 302 9.08 -7.65 -8.99
CA GLY A 302 9.05 -7.17 -7.60
C GLY A 302 9.90 -5.93 -7.37
N SER A 303 10.11 -5.61 -6.10
CA SER A 303 10.78 -4.39 -5.62
C SER A 303 12.31 -4.40 -5.74
N LYS A 304 12.93 -5.44 -6.28
CA LYS A 304 14.39 -5.58 -6.46
C LYS A 304 14.71 -5.94 -7.91
N SER A 305 14.54 -4.98 -8.81
CA SER A 305 14.70 -5.19 -10.25
C SER A 305 16.14 -4.94 -10.73
N PHE A 306 16.87 -4.08 -10.06
CA PHE A 306 18.26 -3.78 -10.37
C PHE A 306 19.00 -3.28 -9.13
N LYS A 307 20.33 -3.26 -9.18
CA LYS A 307 21.16 -2.67 -8.13
C LYS A 307 21.57 -1.25 -8.48
N ILE A 308 21.74 -0.45 -7.45
CA ILE A 308 22.22 0.93 -7.57
C ILE A 308 23.40 1.16 -6.62
N LYS A 309 24.29 2.06 -7.04
CA LYS A 309 25.42 2.53 -6.23
C LYS A 309 25.40 4.05 -6.19
N VAL A 310 25.42 4.63 -5.01
CA VAL A 310 25.57 6.06 -4.81
C VAL A 310 27.01 6.45 -5.13
N THR A 311 27.17 7.37 -6.09
CA THR A 311 28.47 7.92 -6.50
C THR A 311 28.61 9.39 -6.10
N ASP A 312 27.52 10.04 -5.69
CA ASP A 312 27.49 11.43 -5.26
C ASP A 312 28.22 11.63 -3.92
N PRO A 313 29.33 12.41 -3.90
CA PRO A 313 30.08 12.62 -2.69
C PRO A 313 29.31 13.41 -1.62
N THR A 314 28.35 14.27 -2.05
CA THR A 314 27.54 15.06 -1.14
C THR A 314 26.59 14.14 -0.38
N LEU A 315 25.87 13.24 -1.07
CA LEU A 315 24.99 12.28 -0.44
C LEU A 315 25.75 11.35 0.50
N ILE A 316 26.91 10.82 0.05
CA ILE A 316 27.76 9.97 0.89
C ILE A 316 28.21 10.73 2.15
N SER A 317 28.58 12.00 2.03
CA SER A 317 28.95 12.83 3.17
C SER A 317 27.78 13.06 4.13
N LEU A 318 26.55 13.29 3.61
CA LEU A 318 25.37 13.62 4.42
C LEU A 318 24.84 12.39 5.17
N SER A 319 24.62 11.30 4.45
CA SER A 319 23.87 10.13 4.94
C SER A 319 24.68 8.83 5.00
N GLY A 320 25.90 8.80 4.49
CA GLY A 320 26.70 7.57 4.35
C GLY A 320 26.27 6.71 3.16
N GLY A 321 25.26 7.14 2.41
CA GLY A 321 24.66 6.42 1.29
C GLY A 321 23.14 6.42 1.37
N ILE A 322 22.51 5.28 1.03
CA ILE A 322 21.05 5.11 1.11
C ILE A 322 20.65 4.84 2.56
N VAL A 323 19.64 5.57 3.04
CA VAL A 323 19.13 5.43 4.41
C VAL A 323 17.62 5.18 4.40
N ARG A 324 17.07 4.63 5.47
CA ARG A 324 15.63 4.45 5.64
C ARG A 324 14.92 5.80 5.51
N GLY A 325 13.82 5.82 4.79
CA GLY A 325 13.08 7.03 4.41
C GLY A 325 13.39 7.53 3.00
N MET A 326 14.53 7.13 2.40
CA MET A 326 14.82 7.39 0.98
C MET A 326 14.11 6.42 0.03
N SER A 327 13.52 5.34 0.54
CA SER A 327 12.70 4.42 -0.25
C SER A 327 11.60 5.19 -0.97
N GLY A 328 11.47 5.01 -2.28
CA GLY A 328 10.61 5.78 -3.17
C GLY A 328 11.32 6.94 -3.89
N SER A 329 12.57 7.28 -3.56
CA SER A 329 13.31 8.32 -4.31
C SER A 329 13.32 7.96 -5.80
N PRO A 330 12.73 8.80 -6.70
CA PRO A 330 12.68 8.52 -8.13
C PRO A 330 14.07 8.45 -8.73
N ILE A 331 14.25 7.50 -9.66
CA ILE A 331 15.49 7.31 -10.42
C ILE A 331 15.25 7.82 -11.83
N ILE A 332 16.12 8.72 -12.28
CA ILE A 332 16.07 9.34 -13.60
C ILE A 332 17.28 8.87 -14.41
N GLN A 333 17.06 8.42 -15.62
CA GLN A 333 18.12 8.09 -16.58
C GLN A 333 17.71 8.56 -17.96
N ASN A 334 18.61 9.27 -18.64
CA ASN A 334 18.38 9.77 -20.02
C ASN A 334 17.09 10.58 -20.18
N GLY A 335 16.69 11.36 -19.16
CA GLY A 335 15.47 12.18 -19.18
C GLY A 335 14.16 11.41 -19.00
N LYS A 336 14.22 10.12 -18.65
CA LYS A 336 13.05 9.27 -18.33
C LYS A 336 13.03 8.91 -16.85
N LEU A 337 11.83 8.78 -16.28
CA LEU A 337 11.62 8.17 -14.96
C LEU A 337 11.72 6.65 -15.11
N VAL A 338 12.81 6.05 -14.62
CA VAL A 338 13.10 4.62 -14.82
C VAL A 338 12.69 3.75 -13.64
N GLY A 339 12.50 4.35 -12.46
CA GLY A 339 12.15 3.57 -11.27
C GLY A 339 12.30 4.35 -9.97
N ALA A 340 12.45 3.61 -8.89
CA ALA A 340 12.61 4.15 -7.55
C ALA A 340 13.64 3.37 -6.73
N VAL A 341 14.29 4.05 -5.79
CA VAL A 341 15.11 3.41 -4.75
C VAL A 341 14.20 2.62 -3.81
N THR A 342 14.57 1.39 -3.47
CA THR A 342 13.75 0.55 -2.60
C THR A 342 14.45 0.17 -1.30
N HIS A 343 15.52 -0.61 -1.36
CA HIS A 343 16.19 -1.16 -0.20
C HIS A 343 17.68 -0.79 -0.19
N VAL A 344 18.20 -0.49 1.00
CA VAL A 344 19.63 -0.34 1.22
C VAL A 344 20.29 -1.70 1.47
N MET A 345 21.51 -1.89 0.99
CA MET A 345 22.34 -3.03 1.39
C MET A 345 23.05 -2.71 2.71
N VAL A 346 22.64 -3.38 3.79
CA VAL A 346 23.18 -3.11 5.13
C VAL A 346 24.71 -3.36 5.21
N ALA A 347 25.21 -4.29 4.42
CA ALA A 347 26.65 -4.57 4.31
C ALA A 347 27.44 -3.43 3.63
N ASN A 348 26.80 -2.62 2.81
CA ASN A 348 27.39 -1.46 2.14
C ASN A 348 26.29 -0.40 1.87
N PRO A 349 26.10 0.59 2.73
CA PRO A 349 25.05 1.58 2.58
C PRO A 349 25.12 2.44 1.31
N THR A 350 26.28 2.48 0.63
CA THR A 350 26.38 3.15 -0.67
C THR A 350 25.73 2.35 -1.80
N GLU A 351 25.30 1.11 -1.54
CA GLU A 351 24.64 0.24 -2.50
C GLU A 351 23.23 -0.11 -2.04
N GLY A 352 22.37 -0.38 -3.00
CA GLY A 352 20.97 -0.74 -2.75
C GLY A 352 20.30 -1.32 -3.97
N TYR A 353 18.97 -1.41 -3.89
CA TYR A 353 18.12 -1.92 -4.95
C TYR A 353 17.20 -0.82 -5.48
N GLY A 354 16.83 -0.96 -6.74
CA GLY A 354 15.77 -0.19 -7.38
C GLY A 354 14.70 -1.10 -7.97
N ILE A 355 13.51 -0.54 -8.13
CA ILE A 355 12.37 -1.14 -8.82
C ILE A 355 12.15 -0.42 -10.15
N PHE A 356 11.74 -1.14 -11.20
CA PHE A 356 11.27 -0.50 -12.44
C PHE A 356 10.01 0.32 -12.18
N ILE A 357 9.90 1.49 -12.82
CA ILE A 357 8.67 2.28 -12.76
C ILE A 357 7.48 1.51 -13.32
N GLU A 358 7.68 0.70 -14.34
CA GLU A 358 6.70 -0.18 -14.95
C GLU A 358 6.08 -1.14 -13.92
N ASN A 359 6.89 -1.74 -13.04
CA ASN A 359 6.39 -2.63 -11.98
C ASN A 359 5.49 -1.87 -11.00
N MET A 360 5.85 -0.62 -10.66
CA MET A 360 5.03 0.22 -9.79
C MET A 360 3.70 0.58 -10.45
N LEU A 361 3.71 1.00 -11.71
CA LEU A 361 2.50 1.34 -12.46
C LEU A 361 1.57 0.14 -12.62
N ASN A 362 2.09 -1.00 -13.08
CA ASN A 362 1.30 -2.23 -13.25
C ASN A 362 0.69 -2.71 -11.92
N SER A 363 1.38 -2.52 -10.80
CA SER A 363 0.87 -2.94 -9.50
C SER A 363 -0.13 -1.96 -8.87
N ALA A 364 -0.10 -0.69 -9.29
CA ALA A 364 -1.11 0.29 -8.93
C ALA A 364 -2.46 0.01 -9.61
N GLU A 365 -2.42 -0.60 -10.79
CA GLU A 365 -3.57 -0.95 -11.62
C GLU A 365 -4.26 -2.26 -11.18
N SER A 366 -3.52 -3.16 -10.52
CA SER A 366 -4.07 -4.46 -10.14
C SER A 366 -4.95 -4.34 -8.89
N PRO A 367 -6.27 -4.58 -8.99
CA PRO A 367 -7.07 -4.85 -7.80
C PRO A 367 -6.46 -6.07 -7.10
N MET A 368 -6.39 -6.06 -5.77
CA MET A 368 -5.94 -7.23 -5.01
C MET A 368 -6.75 -8.44 -5.44
N GLN A 369 -6.19 -9.29 -6.30
CA GLN A 369 -6.72 -10.63 -6.47
C GLN A 369 -6.39 -11.39 -5.18
N PRO A 370 -7.39 -11.93 -4.45
CA PRO A 370 -7.09 -12.89 -3.41
C PRO A 370 -6.31 -14.02 -4.09
N LYS A 371 -5.11 -14.32 -3.59
CA LYS A 371 -4.37 -15.51 -4.02
C LYS A 371 -5.33 -16.68 -3.93
N ALA A 372 -5.62 -17.30 -5.08
CA ALA A 372 -6.38 -18.54 -5.12
C ALA A 372 -5.68 -19.57 -4.24
N ALA A 373 -6.44 -20.16 -3.31
CA ALA A 373 -6.00 -21.18 -2.40
C ALA A 373 -5.53 -22.45 -3.16
#